data_34a2a23528d021a96ac96c3d222e00b0
#
_entry.id   34a2a23528d021a96ac96c3d222e00b0
#
_cell.length_a   1.000
_cell.length_b   1.000
_cell.length_c   1.000
_cell.angle_alpha   90.00
_cell.angle_beta   90.00
_cell.angle_gamma   90.00
#
_symmetry.space_group_name_H-M   'P 1'
#
loop_
_entity.id
_entity.type
_entity.pdbx_description
1 polymer ?
#
loop_
_entity_poly.entity_id
_entity_poly.type
_entity_poly.pdbx_seq_one_letter_code
_entity_poly.pdbx_strand_id
1 'polypeptide(L)'
;MKKLSILLLTGTLLCLSGGCDSYRNRDTRIAISYLCVGQDDMFELYDITATYSDGKGRVHTSPVTSFPWKVEYSYMPLGVHAQLEINFQPKPHIVRKESYTVGCNAYINWDCLQGGGENYSETDCYKISAEEVDAFLNDMDRKIAEGKYKLKNPSITNKSGFVQD
;
A
#
# COMPACT_ATOMS: atom_id res chain seq x y z
N MET A 1 18.71 6.00 71.95
CA MET A 1 18.16 6.73 70.82
C MET A 1 19.12 6.58 69.64
N LYS A 2 18.95 5.62 68.74
CA LYS A 2 19.67 5.46 67.48
C LYS A 2 19.25 4.09 66.87
N LYS A 3 18.01 3.95 66.43
CA LYS A 3 17.55 2.83 65.54
C LYS A 3 16.32 3.21 64.81
N LEU A 4 16.42 4.27 63.94
CA LEU A 4 15.28 4.62 63.12
C LEU A 4 15.74 5.33 61.80
N SER A 5 16.71 4.76 61.10
CA SER A 5 17.16 5.40 59.84
C SER A 5 17.59 4.43 58.72
N ILE A 6 17.26 3.15 58.82
CA ILE A 6 17.69 2.16 57.78
C ILE A 6 16.51 1.56 57.00
N LEU A 7 15.25 1.95 57.27
CA LEU A 7 14.10 1.34 56.64
C LEU A 7 13.47 2.16 55.51
N LEU A 8 14.13 3.24 55.06
CA LEU A 8 13.57 4.12 54.03
C LEU A 8 14.32 4.10 52.69
N LEU A 9 15.34 3.25 52.52
CA LEU A 9 16.16 3.23 51.30
C LEU A 9 15.96 1.99 50.44
N THR A 10 15.09 1.05 50.82
CA THR A 10 14.82 -0.17 50.02
C THR A 10 13.50 -0.11 49.24
N GLY A 11 12.70 0.96 49.41
CA GLY A 11 11.39 1.08 48.75
C GLY A 11 11.40 1.73 47.37
N THR A 12 12.49 2.35 46.96
CA THR A 12 12.52 3.17 45.73
C THR A 12 13.20 2.50 44.53
N LEU A 13 13.69 1.27 44.67
CA LEU A 13 14.40 0.60 43.55
C LEU A 13 13.55 -0.45 42.82
N LEU A 14 12.29 -0.62 43.18
CA LEU A 14 11.40 -1.63 42.57
C LEU A 14 10.41 -1.08 41.54
N CYS A 15 10.43 0.22 41.29
CA CYS A 15 9.50 0.83 40.31
C CYS A 15 10.11 1.13 38.93
N LEU A 16 11.37 0.74 38.69
CA LEU A 16 12.03 1.03 37.39
C LEU A 16 12.10 -0.15 36.43
N SER A 17 11.61 -1.32 36.80
CA SER A 17 11.65 -2.50 35.91
C SER A 17 10.32 -2.83 35.20
N GLY A 18 9.24 -2.08 35.47
CA GLY A 18 7.93 -2.34 34.86
C GLY A 18 7.60 -1.53 33.58
N GLY A 19 8.49 -0.63 33.15
CA GLY A 19 8.19 0.33 32.08
C GLY A 19 8.61 -0.08 30.67
N CYS A 20 9.41 -1.13 30.50
CA CYS A 20 10.00 -1.45 29.22
C CYS A 20 9.23 -2.47 28.35
N ASP A 21 8.30 -3.23 28.93
CA ASP A 21 7.60 -4.28 28.17
C ASP A 21 6.43 -3.77 27.31
N SER A 22 5.89 -2.60 27.61
CA SER A 22 4.79 -2.03 26.80
C SER A 22 5.26 -1.43 25.49
N TYR A 23 6.54 -1.09 25.35
CA TYR A 23 7.11 -0.58 24.11
C TYR A 23 7.46 -1.69 23.11
N ARG A 24 7.86 -2.88 23.57
CA ARG A 24 8.21 -4.01 22.69
C ARG A 24 7.02 -4.58 21.92
N ASN A 25 5.80 -4.46 22.43
CA ASN A 25 4.59 -4.94 21.77
C ASN A 25 3.97 -3.93 20.77
N ARG A 26 4.44 -2.70 20.70
CA ARG A 26 3.98 -1.71 19.72
C ARG A 26 4.69 -1.83 18.38
N ASP A 27 5.88 -2.44 18.34
CA ASP A 27 6.70 -2.57 17.14
C ASP A 27 6.21 -3.61 16.13
N THR A 28 5.07 -4.23 16.37
CA THR A 28 4.56 -5.32 15.53
C THR A 28 3.43 -4.93 14.61
N ARG A 29 3.11 -3.65 14.49
CA ARG A 29 1.95 -3.20 13.71
C ARG A 29 2.34 -2.20 12.66
N ILE A 30 1.91 -2.47 11.45
CA ILE A 30 2.19 -1.64 10.28
C ILE A 30 0.88 -1.11 9.75
N ALA A 31 0.80 0.19 9.50
CA ALA A 31 -0.27 0.76 8.69
C ALA A 31 0.09 0.60 7.21
N ILE A 32 -0.86 0.12 6.41
CA ILE A 32 -0.70 -0.01 4.96
C ILE A 32 -1.85 0.68 4.26
N SER A 33 -1.53 1.39 3.19
CA SER A 33 -2.47 2.02 2.30
C SER A 33 -2.20 1.56 0.87
N TYR A 34 -3.22 1.02 0.23
CA TYR A 34 -3.28 0.75 -1.20
C TYR A 34 -4.00 1.90 -1.86
N LEU A 35 -3.40 2.46 -2.90
CA LEU A 35 -3.93 3.63 -3.59
C LEU A 35 -3.82 3.44 -5.09
N CYS A 36 -4.89 3.79 -5.80
CA CYS A 36 -4.89 3.93 -7.25
C CYS A 36 -5.41 5.32 -7.60
N VAL A 37 -4.60 6.08 -8.32
CA VAL A 37 -4.96 7.41 -8.81
C VAL A 37 -4.84 7.44 -10.33
N GLY A 38 -5.68 8.20 -11.00
CA GLY A 38 -5.67 8.25 -12.45
C GLY A 38 -6.58 9.32 -13.00
N GLN A 39 -6.74 9.30 -14.30
CA GLN A 39 -7.60 10.19 -15.06
C GLN A 39 -8.95 9.50 -15.30
N ASP A 40 -10.05 10.24 -15.15
CA ASP A 40 -11.40 9.70 -15.26
C ASP A 40 -11.68 9.10 -16.63
N ASP A 41 -11.02 9.59 -17.70
CA ASP A 41 -11.14 9.04 -19.03
C ASP A 41 -10.68 7.58 -19.13
N MET A 42 -9.87 7.10 -18.17
CA MET A 42 -9.51 5.68 -18.08
C MET A 42 -10.74 4.78 -17.92
N PHE A 43 -11.79 5.26 -17.24
CA PHE A 43 -13.05 4.52 -17.06
C PHE A 43 -13.90 4.46 -18.34
N GLU A 44 -13.63 5.27 -19.33
CA GLU A 44 -14.27 5.17 -20.62
C GLU A 44 -13.63 4.09 -21.50
N LEU A 45 -12.36 3.80 -21.26
CA LEU A 45 -11.56 2.83 -22.01
C LEU A 45 -11.53 1.44 -21.35
N TYR A 46 -11.59 1.39 -19.99
CA TYR A 46 -11.39 0.16 -19.23
C TYR A 46 -12.43 -0.04 -18.12
N ASP A 47 -12.73 -1.29 -17.84
CA ASP A 47 -13.23 -1.72 -16.55
C ASP A 47 -12.01 -2.02 -15.67
N ILE A 48 -11.91 -1.34 -14.53
CA ILE A 48 -10.72 -1.37 -13.68
C ILE A 48 -11.04 -2.09 -12.37
N THR A 49 -10.17 -3.03 -11.98
CA THR A 49 -10.29 -3.72 -10.69
C THR A 49 -8.96 -3.69 -9.95
N ALA A 50 -9.04 -3.64 -8.62
CA ALA A 50 -7.89 -3.74 -7.74
C ALA A 50 -7.94 -5.07 -6.98
N THR A 51 -6.85 -5.83 -7.04
CA THR A 51 -6.63 -7.05 -6.26
C THR A 51 -5.54 -6.76 -5.23
N TYR A 52 -5.82 -6.98 -3.94
CA TYR A 52 -4.92 -6.60 -2.85
C TYR A 52 -5.02 -7.58 -1.67
N SER A 53 -3.98 -7.62 -0.83
CA SER A 53 -3.97 -8.45 0.37
C SER A 53 -4.48 -7.67 1.59
N ASP A 54 -5.25 -8.34 2.47
CA ASP A 54 -5.64 -7.78 3.77
C ASP A 54 -4.57 -8.07 4.84
N GLY A 55 -4.79 -7.55 6.06
CA GLY A 55 -3.92 -7.74 7.20
C GLY A 55 -3.77 -9.19 7.68
N LYS A 56 -4.48 -10.14 7.08
CA LYS A 56 -4.39 -11.58 7.35
C LYS A 56 -3.78 -12.36 6.18
N GLY A 57 -3.31 -11.64 5.14
CA GLY A 57 -2.79 -12.25 3.92
C GLY A 57 -3.85 -12.80 2.97
N ARG A 58 -5.15 -12.54 3.21
CA ARG A 58 -6.21 -12.94 2.30
C ARG A 58 -6.27 -11.96 1.14
N VAL A 59 -6.54 -12.48 -0.05
CA VAL A 59 -6.64 -11.67 -1.27
C VAL A 59 -8.09 -11.23 -1.47
N HIS A 60 -8.27 -9.96 -1.76
CA HIS A 60 -9.53 -9.32 -2.10
C HIS A 60 -9.45 -8.71 -3.49
N THR A 61 -10.58 -8.70 -4.19
CA THR A 61 -10.74 -7.98 -5.46
C THR A 61 -11.93 -7.05 -5.36
N SER A 62 -11.75 -5.79 -5.74
CA SER A 62 -12.82 -4.80 -5.77
C SER A 62 -12.77 -3.98 -7.05
N PRO A 63 -13.92 -3.52 -7.56
CA PRO A 63 -13.94 -2.58 -8.67
C PRO A 63 -13.36 -1.24 -8.25
N VAL A 64 -12.63 -0.61 -9.18
CA VAL A 64 -12.20 0.78 -9.10
C VAL A 64 -13.17 1.59 -9.93
N THR A 65 -14.08 2.30 -9.29
CA THR A 65 -15.17 3.04 -9.96
C THR A 65 -14.99 4.54 -9.99
N SER A 66 -13.99 5.04 -9.27
CA SER A 66 -13.60 6.46 -9.24
C SER A 66 -12.15 6.59 -8.80
N PHE A 67 -11.49 7.67 -9.16
CA PHE A 67 -10.19 8.07 -8.62
C PHE A 67 -10.34 9.24 -7.64
N PRO A 68 -9.53 9.27 -6.54
CA PRO A 68 -8.65 8.21 -6.09
C PRO A 68 -9.41 7.02 -5.49
N TRP A 69 -9.01 5.79 -5.81
CA TRP A 69 -9.43 4.59 -5.11
C TRP A 69 -8.44 4.29 -3.99
N LYS A 70 -8.92 3.94 -2.79
CA LYS A 70 -8.07 3.73 -1.62
C LYS A 70 -8.63 2.64 -0.71
N VAL A 71 -7.70 1.82 -0.17
CA VAL A 71 -7.97 0.87 0.94
C VAL A 71 -6.87 1.00 1.97
N GLU A 72 -7.24 1.06 3.25
CA GLU A 72 -6.31 1.24 4.37
C GLU A 72 -6.50 0.17 5.42
N TYR A 73 -5.37 -0.28 5.97
CA TYR A 73 -5.29 -1.15 7.12
C TYR A 73 -4.42 -0.48 8.18
N SER A 74 -5.03 -0.10 9.30
CA SER A 74 -4.32 0.59 10.38
C SER A 74 -3.36 -0.32 11.15
N TYR A 75 -3.55 -1.65 11.06
CA TYR A 75 -2.75 -2.61 11.82
C TYR A 75 -2.63 -3.92 11.05
N MET A 76 -1.50 -4.10 10.37
CA MET A 76 -1.13 -5.38 9.79
C MET A 76 -0.09 -6.07 10.68
N PRO A 77 -0.22 -7.39 10.94
CA PRO A 77 0.81 -8.13 11.65
C PRO A 77 2.08 -8.21 10.80
N LEU A 78 3.21 -8.29 11.48
CA LEU A 78 4.49 -8.53 10.82
C LEU A 78 4.47 -9.86 10.04
N GLY A 79 5.22 -9.91 8.96
CA GLY A 79 5.32 -11.08 8.09
C GLY A 79 4.20 -11.19 7.07
N VAL A 80 3.23 -10.28 7.04
CA VAL A 80 2.26 -10.21 5.95
C VAL A 80 2.87 -9.45 4.77
N HIS A 81 2.84 -10.07 3.59
CA HIS A 81 3.25 -9.42 2.36
C HIS A 81 2.12 -8.54 1.83
N ALA A 82 2.37 -7.25 1.71
CA ALA A 82 1.47 -6.35 1.02
C ALA A 82 1.61 -6.54 -0.50
N GLN A 83 0.50 -6.74 -1.17
CA GLN A 83 0.46 -6.84 -2.62
C GLN A 83 -0.73 -6.06 -3.17
N LEU A 84 -0.52 -5.42 -4.30
CA LEU A 84 -1.55 -4.70 -5.06
C LEU A 84 -1.36 -5.00 -6.55
N GLU A 85 -2.42 -5.40 -7.21
CA GLU A 85 -2.48 -5.56 -8.65
C GLU A 85 -3.67 -4.77 -9.18
N ILE A 86 -3.43 -3.86 -10.10
CA ILE A 86 -4.48 -3.15 -10.82
C ILE A 86 -4.64 -3.82 -12.18
N ASN A 87 -5.85 -4.29 -12.45
CA ASN A 87 -6.21 -4.95 -13.69
C ASN A 87 -7.09 -4.02 -14.53
N PHE A 88 -6.76 -3.91 -15.79
CA PHE A 88 -7.44 -3.10 -16.79
C PHE A 88 -8.03 -4.04 -17.85
N GLN A 89 -9.35 -4.12 -17.89
CA GLN A 89 -10.06 -4.89 -18.91
C GLN A 89 -10.58 -3.90 -19.96
N PRO A 90 -10.09 -3.92 -21.20
CA PRO A 90 -10.61 -3.04 -22.26
C PRO A 90 -12.11 -3.20 -22.44
N LYS A 91 -12.83 -2.10 -22.57
CA LYS A 91 -14.26 -2.15 -22.84
C LYS A 91 -14.54 -2.62 -24.26
N PRO A 92 -15.56 -3.47 -24.47
CA PRO A 92 -15.88 -3.99 -25.80
C PRO A 92 -16.41 -2.92 -26.75
N HIS A 93 -16.95 -1.83 -26.20
CA HIS A 93 -17.48 -0.70 -26.95
C HIS A 93 -16.95 0.60 -26.36
N ILE A 94 -16.00 1.21 -27.04
CA ILE A 94 -15.46 2.51 -26.67
C ILE A 94 -16.18 3.56 -27.52
N VAL A 95 -16.90 4.47 -26.86
CA VAL A 95 -17.51 5.62 -27.51
C VAL A 95 -16.39 6.60 -27.83
N ARG A 96 -16.03 6.70 -29.10
CA ARG A 96 -14.94 7.59 -29.53
C ARG A 96 -15.33 9.04 -29.35
N LYS A 97 -14.51 9.77 -28.63
CA LYS A 97 -14.53 11.22 -28.48
C LYS A 97 -13.25 11.82 -29.09
N GLU A 98 -13.21 13.11 -29.24
CA GLU A 98 -12.11 13.82 -29.91
C GLU A 98 -10.74 13.55 -29.26
N SER A 99 -10.72 13.43 -27.94
CA SER A 99 -9.50 13.10 -27.19
C SER A 99 -9.81 12.54 -25.80
N TYR A 100 -8.82 11.87 -25.19
CA TYR A 100 -8.85 11.33 -23.84
C TYR A 100 -7.62 11.81 -23.07
N THR A 101 -7.79 12.06 -21.77
CA THR A 101 -6.66 12.23 -20.85
C THR A 101 -6.46 10.90 -20.14
N VAL A 102 -5.30 10.29 -20.32
CA VAL A 102 -5.00 8.94 -19.84
C VAL A 102 -3.81 8.95 -18.88
N GLY A 103 -3.76 7.99 -18.00
CA GLY A 103 -2.70 7.79 -17.01
C GLY A 103 -3.26 7.22 -15.74
N CYS A 104 -2.52 6.30 -15.12
CA CYS A 104 -2.92 5.66 -13.88
C CYS A 104 -1.68 5.26 -13.09
N ASN A 105 -1.69 5.55 -11.80
CA ASN A 105 -0.61 5.24 -10.88
C ASN A 105 -1.15 4.37 -9.73
N ALA A 106 -0.38 3.36 -9.35
CA ALA A 106 -0.68 2.47 -8.25
C ALA A 106 0.38 2.58 -7.17
N TYR A 107 -0.03 2.56 -5.90
CA TYR A 107 0.87 2.73 -4.76
C TYR A 107 0.55 1.74 -3.65
N ILE A 108 1.61 1.25 -3.01
CA ILE A 108 1.55 0.63 -1.68
C ILE A 108 2.36 1.52 -0.76
N ASN A 109 1.70 2.19 0.17
CA ASN A 109 2.37 2.98 1.20
C ASN A 109 2.29 2.23 2.53
N TRP A 110 3.37 2.28 3.31
CA TRP A 110 3.39 1.70 4.65
C TRP A 110 4.05 2.66 5.63
N ASP A 111 3.59 2.56 6.86
CA ASP A 111 4.15 3.31 7.98
C ASP A 111 4.27 2.39 9.20
N CYS A 112 5.40 2.46 9.87
CA CYS A 112 5.69 1.76 11.11
C CYS A 112 6.55 2.63 12.03
N LEU A 113 6.69 2.27 13.31
CA LEU A 113 7.46 3.06 14.28
C LEU A 113 8.93 3.26 13.91
N GLN A 114 9.48 2.43 13.03
CA GLN A 114 10.88 2.48 12.63
C GLN A 114 11.09 3.20 11.28
N GLY A 115 10.03 3.69 10.67
CA GLY A 115 10.02 4.36 9.39
C GLY A 115 8.91 3.88 8.49
N GLY A 116 8.73 4.55 7.39
CA GLY A 116 7.75 4.22 6.36
C GLY A 116 8.41 4.10 5.00
N GLY A 117 7.63 3.75 4.00
CA GLY A 117 8.09 3.69 2.63
C GLY A 117 6.95 3.56 1.64
N GLU A 118 7.32 3.52 0.39
CA GLU A 118 6.41 3.47 -0.74
C GLU A 118 6.95 2.51 -1.81
N ASN A 119 6.05 1.74 -2.40
CA ASN A 119 6.29 1.04 -3.65
C ASN A 119 5.22 1.48 -4.65
N TYR A 120 5.61 1.83 -5.87
CA TYR A 120 4.68 2.40 -6.82
C TYR A 120 4.95 1.97 -8.25
N SER A 121 3.90 2.04 -9.05
CA SER A 121 3.95 2.00 -10.51
C SER A 121 3.36 3.29 -11.04
N GLU A 122 4.12 4.01 -11.82
CA GLU A 122 3.74 5.31 -12.35
C GLU A 122 3.70 5.28 -13.88
N THR A 123 2.69 5.92 -14.44
CA THR A 123 2.62 6.25 -15.85
C THR A 123 2.37 7.74 -16.00
N ASP A 124 3.00 8.33 -16.98
CA ASP A 124 2.74 9.73 -17.31
C ASP A 124 1.26 9.94 -17.62
N CYS A 125 0.75 11.08 -17.16
CA CYS A 125 -0.56 11.54 -17.58
C CYS A 125 -0.39 12.37 -18.87
N TYR A 126 -1.09 11.96 -19.92
CA TYR A 126 -1.01 12.65 -21.20
C TYR A 126 -2.34 12.55 -21.97
N LYS A 127 -2.46 13.39 -22.98
CA LYS A 127 -3.64 13.44 -23.84
C LYS A 127 -3.39 12.63 -25.12
N ILE A 128 -4.37 11.81 -25.48
CA ILE A 128 -4.38 11.06 -26.75
C ILE A 128 -5.58 11.49 -27.59
N SER A 129 -5.43 11.43 -28.90
CA SER A 129 -6.53 11.61 -29.86
C SER A 129 -7.35 10.32 -30.01
N ALA A 130 -8.52 10.42 -30.66
CA ALA A 130 -9.33 9.24 -30.97
C ALA A 130 -8.60 8.20 -31.83
N GLU A 131 -7.67 8.63 -32.70
CA GLU A 131 -6.89 7.76 -33.57
C GLU A 131 -5.78 7.02 -32.85
N GLU A 132 -5.31 7.56 -31.71
CA GLU A 132 -4.25 6.97 -30.88
C GLU A 132 -4.77 5.95 -29.87
N VAL A 133 -6.09 5.82 -29.70
CA VAL A 133 -6.69 4.91 -28.69
C VAL A 133 -6.21 3.48 -28.88
N ASP A 134 -6.23 2.93 -30.09
CA ASP A 134 -5.84 1.54 -30.32
C ASP A 134 -4.34 1.32 -30.01
N ALA A 135 -3.48 2.29 -30.31
CA ALA A 135 -2.07 2.25 -29.95
C ALA A 135 -1.87 2.31 -28.43
N PHE A 136 -2.65 3.13 -27.74
CA PHE A 136 -2.65 3.22 -26.29
C PHE A 136 -3.10 1.91 -25.63
N LEU A 137 -4.18 1.29 -26.09
CA LEU A 137 -4.67 0.02 -25.56
C LEU A 137 -3.58 -1.07 -25.69
N ASN A 138 -2.95 -1.19 -26.86
CA ASN A 138 -1.87 -2.15 -27.09
C ASN A 138 -0.64 -1.90 -26.18
N ASP A 139 -0.27 -0.64 -25.94
CA ASP A 139 0.82 -0.30 -25.03
C ASP A 139 0.47 -0.65 -23.57
N MET A 140 -0.76 -0.40 -23.15
CA MET A 140 -1.25 -0.79 -21.84
C MET A 140 -1.26 -2.32 -21.66
N ASP A 141 -1.74 -3.08 -22.65
CA ASP A 141 -1.70 -4.55 -22.61
C ASP A 141 -0.28 -5.07 -22.43
N ARG A 142 0.70 -4.48 -23.13
CA ARG A 142 2.11 -4.80 -22.98
C ARG A 142 2.60 -4.50 -21.56
N LYS A 143 2.31 -3.32 -21.01
CA LYS A 143 2.70 -2.91 -19.66
C LYS A 143 2.09 -3.83 -18.58
N ILE A 144 0.83 -4.24 -18.77
CA ILE A 144 0.15 -5.19 -17.88
C ILE A 144 0.85 -6.57 -17.93
N ALA A 145 1.14 -7.05 -19.14
CA ALA A 145 1.85 -8.33 -19.32
C ALA A 145 3.26 -8.31 -18.72
N GLU A 146 3.96 -7.19 -18.76
CA GLU A 146 5.25 -6.96 -18.11
C GLU A 146 5.13 -6.84 -16.57
N GLY A 147 3.91 -6.82 -16.04
CA GLY A 147 3.67 -6.75 -14.59
C GLY A 147 3.82 -5.35 -13.99
N LYS A 148 3.77 -4.29 -14.80
CA LYS A 148 3.97 -2.90 -14.33
C LYS A 148 3.00 -2.51 -13.20
N TYR A 149 1.80 -3.04 -13.17
CA TYR A 149 0.77 -2.76 -12.18
C TYR A 149 0.65 -3.83 -11.09
N LYS A 150 1.68 -4.69 -10.94
CA LYS A 150 1.78 -5.71 -9.90
C LYS A 150 2.82 -5.30 -8.87
N LEU A 151 2.36 -4.70 -7.79
CA LEU A 151 3.22 -4.23 -6.72
C LEU A 151 3.27 -5.27 -5.60
N LYS A 152 4.46 -5.56 -5.10
CA LYS A 152 4.68 -6.42 -3.93
C LYS A 152 5.67 -5.73 -3.02
N ASN A 153 5.31 -5.60 -1.75
CA ASN A 153 6.29 -5.23 -0.75
C ASN A 153 6.93 -6.48 -0.17
N PRO A 154 8.23 -6.44 0.08
CA PRO A 154 8.89 -7.49 0.86
C PRO A 154 8.23 -7.61 2.23
N SER A 155 8.38 -8.76 2.88
CA SER A 155 7.88 -8.95 4.23
C SER A 155 8.59 -7.99 5.18
N ILE A 156 7.82 -7.26 5.97
CA ILE A 156 8.35 -6.35 6.96
C ILE A 156 8.68 -7.16 8.21
N THR A 157 9.95 -7.29 8.55
CA THR A 157 10.41 -8.06 9.71
C THR A 157 10.89 -7.17 10.84
N ASN A 158 10.89 -7.69 12.08
CA ASN A 158 11.18 -6.96 13.33
C ASN A 158 12.59 -6.35 13.43
N LYS A 159 13.50 -6.62 12.53
CA LYS A 159 14.92 -6.41 12.88
C LYS A 159 15.69 -5.36 12.09
N SER A 160 15.21 -4.84 10.98
CA SER A 160 16.03 -3.86 10.23
C SER A 160 15.40 -3.38 8.93
N GLY A 161 14.12 -3.23 8.86
CA GLY A 161 13.51 -2.86 7.59
C GLY A 161 13.41 -4.08 6.65
N PHE A 162 13.23 -3.83 5.42
CA PHE A 162 12.97 -4.82 4.39
C PHE A 162 14.10 -5.85 4.23
N VAL A 163 13.74 -7.13 4.26
CA VAL A 163 14.58 -8.17 3.65
C VAL A 163 14.18 -8.24 2.19
N GLN A 164 15.09 -7.90 1.30
CA GLN A 164 14.95 -8.19 -0.12
C GLN A 164 15.14 -9.70 -0.31
N ASP A 165 14.10 -10.37 -0.78
CA ASP A 165 14.21 -11.74 -1.31
C ASP A 165 14.77 -11.71 -2.73
#